data_a0c25c8cf6e642762140079b98d511b7
#
_entry.id   a0c25c8cf6e642762140079b98d511b7
#
_cell.length_a   1.000
_cell.length_b   1.000
_cell.length_c   1.000
_cell.angle_alpha   90.00
_cell.angle_beta   90.00
_cell.angle_gamma   90.00
#
_symmetry.space_group_name_H-M   'P 1'
#
loop_
_entity.id
_entity.type
_entity.pdbx_description
1 polymer ?
#
loop_
_entity_poly.entity_id
_entity_poly.type
_entity_poly.pdbx_seq_one_letter_code
_entity_poly.pdbx_strand_id
1 'polypeptide(L)'
;MSVPMKTPDNGSIVDYSALPGPGAQPSRMPPLDARMWTLKVALSQHPWSYIASVGMAITFVCNGLTPVVVGRAVDEAIAVGELRRLVFWILMLMLLFATSILVNWVARYMMVRSQQLVSHDLRTMVTDRIQDPRGFRGRGRTAGGLLSVASSDTQRVGDVVMMTVFPVAEVASIIYGATLTFLISPWLGLAVLLGGPLLVIIALRTARPLQARSVERQKAIAQASATATDVVQGLRILKGLGAIVTVRRRYEEVSTNAYRKTVHASAAEARLNGVTEASGAIFVSGIGIAAGFLALNGQMSIGELITVVGLTQFLIMPMTMLGKNVASRWASAEASAKRIREVLGAEFERTSELEADTAQRIISRLPRGVTVVGADPQVDPDPIIATLESLPRTRVIVAPHAADLFDGTVADNVHPDRAIADEAIRVASCDDIPGGADKMVGEGGRMLSGGQRQRVALARAIAADAEVLILQDPTTAVDSVTEQNIAGQVAAFRKDRVTVVFSEAPAWRAVADQQLEPAALATLLAEVPAGEDRADG
;
A
#
# COMPACT_ATOMS: atom_id res chain seq x y z
N MET A 1 -4.82 20.55 6.24
CA MET A 1 -5.26 21.16 7.52
C MET A 1 -5.42 19.98 8.45
N SER A 2 -4.38 19.69 9.23
CA SER A 2 -4.38 18.59 10.20
C SER A 2 -5.25 19.00 11.38
N VAL A 3 -6.30 18.22 11.63
CA VAL A 3 -7.04 18.30 12.88
C VAL A 3 -6.06 17.87 13.98
N PRO A 4 -5.75 18.70 14.99
CA PRO A 4 -4.91 18.26 16.08
C PRO A 4 -5.66 17.15 16.83
N MET A 5 -5.11 15.93 16.83
CA MET A 5 -5.51 14.92 17.81
C MET A 5 -5.24 15.51 19.19
N LYS A 6 -6.30 15.87 19.92
CA LYS A 6 -6.20 16.05 21.35
C LYS A 6 -5.80 14.70 21.93
N THR A 7 -4.62 14.65 22.51
CA THR A 7 -4.27 13.57 23.44
C THR A 7 -5.35 13.53 24.52
N PRO A 8 -5.99 12.38 24.77
CA PRO A 8 -6.98 12.30 25.84
C PRO A 8 -6.25 12.55 27.15
N ASP A 9 -6.67 13.59 27.87
CA ASP A 9 -6.33 13.76 29.27
C ASP A 9 -6.91 12.59 30.07
N ASN A 10 -6.06 12.00 30.89
CA ASN A 10 -6.40 11.05 31.95
C ASN A 10 -7.29 9.86 31.57
N GLY A 11 -6.66 8.73 31.19
CA GLY A 11 -7.20 7.38 31.46
C GLY A 11 -8.60 7.05 30.94
N SER A 12 -9.23 7.97 30.22
CA SER A 12 -10.56 7.78 29.65
C SER A 12 -10.45 6.86 28.42
N ILE A 13 -11.10 5.75 28.48
CA ILE A 13 -11.41 4.85 27.38
C ILE A 13 -11.90 5.69 26.20
N VAL A 14 -11.23 5.59 25.05
CA VAL A 14 -11.57 6.38 23.85
C VAL A 14 -13.01 6.06 23.44
N ASP A 15 -13.87 7.06 23.44
CA ASP A 15 -15.23 6.93 22.92
C ASP A 15 -15.17 6.83 21.40
N TYR A 16 -15.28 5.63 20.89
CA TYR A 16 -15.28 5.33 19.45
C TYR A 16 -16.53 5.81 18.72
N SER A 17 -17.60 6.20 19.43
CA SER A 17 -18.79 6.78 18.82
C SER A 17 -18.53 8.18 18.22
N ALA A 18 -17.48 8.86 18.70
CA ALA A 18 -17.05 10.16 18.21
C ALA A 18 -16.09 10.08 17.01
N LEU A 19 -15.63 8.88 16.62
CA LEU A 19 -14.83 8.74 15.41
C LEU A 19 -15.70 9.06 14.18
N PRO A 20 -15.17 9.82 13.23
CA PRO A 20 -15.88 10.05 11.97
C PRO A 20 -16.24 8.70 11.34
N GLY A 21 -17.45 8.59 10.83
CA GLY A 21 -17.93 7.37 10.17
C GLY A 21 -16.96 6.83 9.14
N PRO A 22 -17.09 5.55 8.70
CA PRO A 22 -16.19 4.94 7.75
C PRO A 22 -16.14 5.80 6.49
N GLY A 23 -14.96 6.37 6.22
CA GLY A 23 -14.72 7.10 5.00
C GLY A 23 -15.08 8.59 5.03
N ALA A 24 -14.60 9.34 6.02
CA ALA A 24 -14.27 10.74 5.76
C ALA A 24 -13.19 10.76 4.66
N GLN A 25 -13.62 10.46 3.42
CA GLN A 25 -12.74 10.56 2.26
C GLN A 25 -12.27 12.01 2.17
N PRO A 26 -10.97 12.26 1.94
CA PRO A 26 -10.53 13.60 1.61
C PRO A 26 -11.47 14.15 0.53
N SER A 27 -11.93 15.38 0.70
CA SER A 27 -12.96 16.01 -0.18
C SER A 27 -12.64 15.97 -1.69
N ARG A 28 -11.42 15.57 -2.05
CA ARG A 28 -10.92 15.47 -3.42
C ARG A 28 -10.91 14.05 -3.99
N MET A 29 -11.08 13.01 -3.16
CA MET A 29 -11.06 11.64 -3.64
C MET A 29 -12.41 11.24 -4.23
N PRO A 30 -12.44 10.53 -5.37
CA PRO A 30 -13.69 10.07 -5.96
C PRO A 30 -14.31 8.96 -5.11
N PRO A 31 -15.65 8.80 -5.13
CA PRO A 31 -16.33 7.70 -4.46
C PRO A 31 -15.83 6.33 -5.00
N LEU A 32 -15.80 5.30 -4.13
CA LEU A 32 -15.19 4.00 -4.43
C LEU A 32 -15.83 3.26 -5.62
N ASP A 33 -17.10 3.50 -5.88
CA ASP A 33 -17.90 2.94 -6.99
C ASP A 33 -17.76 3.73 -8.30
N ALA A 34 -17.01 4.83 -8.30
CA ALA A 34 -16.89 5.69 -9.46
C ALA A 34 -16.32 4.92 -10.67
N ARG A 35 -16.98 5.07 -11.82
CA ARG A 35 -16.46 4.57 -13.10
C ARG A 35 -15.10 5.22 -13.38
N MET A 36 -14.12 4.43 -13.80
CA MET A 36 -12.72 4.86 -14.02
C MET A 36 -12.09 5.49 -12.75
N TRP A 37 -12.31 4.87 -11.60
CA TRP A 37 -11.85 5.35 -10.31
C TRP A 37 -10.36 5.70 -10.31
N THR A 38 -9.51 4.83 -10.86
CA THR A 38 -8.06 5.00 -10.94
C THR A 38 -7.67 6.30 -11.66
N LEU A 39 -8.34 6.63 -12.78
CA LEU A 39 -8.11 7.88 -13.52
C LEU A 39 -8.58 9.10 -12.72
N LYS A 40 -9.76 9.01 -12.10
CA LYS A 40 -10.30 10.11 -11.28
C LYS A 40 -9.42 10.39 -10.07
N VAL A 41 -8.86 9.34 -9.45
CA VAL A 41 -7.88 9.48 -8.37
C VAL A 41 -6.61 10.18 -8.86
N ALA A 42 -6.07 9.80 -10.02
CA ALA A 42 -4.91 10.47 -10.60
C ALA A 42 -5.16 11.97 -10.88
N LEU A 43 -6.39 12.33 -11.25
CA LEU A 43 -6.79 13.71 -11.53
C LEU A 43 -7.31 14.47 -10.28
N SER A 44 -7.42 13.81 -9.12
CA SER A 44 -7.97 14.43 -7.90
C SER A 44 -7.17 15.65 -7.41
N GLN A 45 -5.88 15.70 -7.72
CA GLN A 45 -4.97 16.80 -7.34
C GLN A 45 -4.99 17.97 -8.35
N HIS A 46 -6.14 18.25 -8.96
CA HIS A 46 -6.29 19.47 -9.76
C HIS A 46 -6.12 20.74 -8.88
N PRO A 47 -5.56 21.86 -9.40
CA PRO A 47 -5.11 22.08 -10.78
C PRO A 47 -3.69 21.59 -11.09
N TRP A 48 -2.96 21.02 -10.11
CA TRP A 48 -1.53 20.73 -10.24
C TRP A 48 -1.22 19.70 -11.34
N SER A 49 -2.04 18.66 -11.46
CA SER A 49 -1.90 17.65 -12.52
C SER A 49 -2.10 18.24 -13.92
N TYR A 50 -3.03 19.18 -14.08
CA TYR A 50 -3.25 19.88 -15.37
C TYR A 50 -2.09 20.81 -15.71
N ILE A 51 -1.58 21.58 -14.73
CA ILE A 51 -0.40 22.43 -14.92
C ILE A 51 0.81 21.59 -15.34
N ALA A 52 0.99 20.42 -14.71
CA ALA A 52 2.04 19.47 -15.09
C ALA A 52 1.88 18.98 -16.53
N SER A 53 0.66 18.61 -16.94
CA SER A 53 0.38 18.12 -18.30
C SER A 53 0.63 19.19 -19.36
N VAL A 54 0.14 20.39 -19.15
CA VAL A 54 0.36 21.52 -20.07
C VAL A 54 1.83 21.93 -20.11
N GLY A 55 2.50 22.04 -18.95
CA GLY A 55 3.92 22.36 -18.89
C GLY A 55 4.79 21.30 -19.59
N MET A 56 4.46 20.02 -19.43
CA MET A 56 5.17 18.95 -20.13
C MET A 56 4.93 19.01 -21.65
N ALA A 57 3.70 19.32 -22.09
CA ALA A 57 3.39 19.51 -23.49
C ALA A 57 4.19 20.68 -24.09
N ILE A 58 4.27 21.82 -23.38
CA ILE A 58 5.10 22.96 -23.79
C ILE A 58 6.58 22.56 -23.90
N THR A 59 7.09 21.81 -22.92
CA THR A 59 8.47 21.29 -22.94
C THR A 59 8.74 20.46 -24.19
N PHE A 60 7.82 19.54 -24.53
CA PHE A 60 7.96 18.71 -25.72
C PHE A 60 7.87 19.53 -27.02
N VAL A 61 7.00 20.53 -27.08
CA VAL A 61 6.93 21.48 -28.21
C VAL A 61 8.23 22.27 -28.34
N CYS A 62 8.78 22.80 -27.24
CA CYS A 62 10.08 23.48 -27.25
C CYS A 62 11.20 22.58 -27.77
N ASN A 63 11.25 21.33 -27.32
CA ASN A 63 12.25 20.36 -27.79
C ASN A 63 12.08 20.05 -29.29
N GLY A 64 10.84 19.95 -29.77
CA GLY A 64 10.52 19.78 -31.20
C GLY A 64 10.81 21.02 -32.04
N LEU A 65 10.82 22.24 -31.46
CA LEU A 65 11.24 23.47 -32.16
C LEU A 65 12.75 23.55 -32.39
N THR A 66 13.56 22.81 -31.62
CA THR A 66 15.03 22.83 -31.74
C THR A 66 15.52 22.57 -33.17
N PRO A 67 15.11 21.49 -33.88
CA PRO A 67 15.51 21.26 -35.26
C PRO A 67 15.06 22.37 -36.22
N VAL A 68 13.90 22.98 -35.95
CA VAL A 68 13.38 24.09 -36.79
C VAL A 68 14.25 25.33 -36.67
N VAL A 69 14.64 25.70 -35.44
CA VAL A 69 15.52 26.85 -35.17
C VAL A 69 16.90 26.61 -35.80
N VAL A 70 17.43 25.39 -35.67
CA VAL A 70 18.72 25.01 -36.29
C VAL A 70 18.62 25.09 -37.81
N GLY A 71 17.57 24.55 -38.44
CA GLY A 71 17.38 24.62 -39.88
C GLY A 71 17.30 26.07 -40.40
N ARG A 72 16.54 26.92 -39.71
CA ARG A 72 16.48 28.35 -40.02
C ARG A 72 17.83 29.06 -39.87
N ALA A 73 18.60 28.72 -38.84
CA ALA A 73 19.93 29.27 -38.63
C ALA A 73 20.87 28.88 -39.80
N VAL A 74 20.74 27.65 -40.33
CA VAL A 74 21.51 27.23 -41.50
C VAL A 74 21.13 28.00 -42.76
N ASP A 75 19.86 28.13 -43.07
CA ASP A 75 19.40 28.79 -44.29
C ASP A 75 19.60 30.31 -44.25
N GLU A 76 19.26 30.97 -43.13
CA GLU A 76 19.22 32.42 -43.05
C GLU A 76 20.53 33.07 -42.61
N ALA A 77 21.41 32.32 -41.93
CA ALA A 77 22.66 32.85 -41.40
C ALA A 77 23.92 32.20 -42.04
N ILE A 78 24.00 30.87 -42.03
CA ILE A 78 25.21 30.18 -42.51
C ILE A 78 25.28 30.23 -44.03
N ALA A 79 24.20 29.94 -44.76
CA ALA A 79 24.15 29.96 -46.21
C ALA A 79 24.40 31.35 -46.80
N VAL A 80 24.00 32.41 -46.06
CA VAL A 80 24.18 33.81 -46.47
C VAL A 80 25.51 34.40 -45.97
N GLY A 81 26.16 33.78 -44.96
CA GLY A 81 27.42 34.25 -44.38
C GLY A 81 27.25 35.47 -43.43
N GLU A 82 26.04 35.71 -42.88
CA GLU A 82 25.76 36.83 -42.00
C GLU A 82 25.94 36.49 -40.53
N LEU A 83 27.03 36.91 -39.89
CA LEU A 83 27.34 36.70 -38.50
C LEU A 83 26.25 37.23 -37.53
N ARG A 84 25.65 38.39 -37.86
CA ARG A 84 24.60 38.99 -37.04
C ARG A 84 23.35 38.12 -36.94
N ARG A 85 22.95 37.49 -38.03
CA ARG A 85 21.81 36.53 -38.03
C ARG A 85 22.17 35.25 -37.31
N LEU A 86 23.41 34.81 -37.44
CA LEU A 86 23.87 33.61 -36.70
C LEU A 86 23.78 33.85 -35.20
N VAL A 87 24.26 34.98 -34.72
CA VAL A 87 24.15 35.33 -33.27
C VAL A 87 22.69 35.40 -32.84
N PHE A 88 21.80 35.97 -33.65
CA PHE A 88 20.35 36.01 -33.34
C PHE A 88 19.76 34.61 -33.17
N TRP A 89 20.03 33.67 -34.09
CA TRP A 89 19.52 32.32 -34.03
C TRP A 89 20.12 31.49 -32.88
N ILE A 90 21.40 31.75 -32.52
CA ILE A 90 22.04 31.13 -31.34
C ILE A 90 21.34 31.66 -30.07
N LEU A 91 21.08 32.94 -29.93
CA LEU A 91 20.35 33.53 -28.81
C LEU A 91 18.92 32.97 -28.72
N MET A 92 18.23 32.81 -29.86
CA MET A 92 16.92 32.19 -29.93
C MET A 92 16.95 30.72 -29.44
N LEU A 93 17.98 29.97 -29.84
CA LEU A 93 18.17 28.58 -29.39
C LEU A 93 18.45 28.52 -27.87
N MET A 94 19.28 29.43 -27.36
CA MET A 94 19.55 29.52 -25.93
C MET A 94 18.27 29.88 -25.13
N LEU A 95 17.46 30.82 -25.64
CA LEU A 95 16.18 31.16 -25.04
C LEU A 95 15.20 29.98 -25.04
N LEU A 96 15.16 29.23 -26.15
CA LEU A 96 14.32 28.03 -26.28
C LEU A 96 14.73 26.95 -25.26
N PHE A 97 16.02 26.68 -25.09
CA PHE A 97 16.51 25.74 -24.10
C PHE A 97 16.26 26.23 -22.67
N ALA A 98 16.50 27.50 -22.36
CA ALA A 98 16.23 28.08 -21.07
C ALA A 98 14.75 27.95 -20.70
N THR A 99 13.85 28.27 -21.64
CA THR A 99 12.41 28.10 -21.49
C THR A 99 12.04 26.63 -21.28
N SER A 100 12.58 25.73 -22.12
CA SER A 100 12.34 24.28 -22.01
C SER A 100 12.77 23.74 -20.63
N ILE A 101 13.96 24.11 -20.15
CA ILE A 101 14.48 23.68 -18.85
C ILE A 101 13.59 24.18 -17.71
N LEU A 102 13.24 25.48 -17.71
CA LEU A 102 12.43 26.08 -16.66
C LEU A 102 11.04 25.45 -16.60
N VAL A 103 10.37 25.35 -17.75
CA VAL A 103 9.02 24.78 -17.84
C VAL A 103 9.04 23.29 -17.47
N ASN A 104 10.03 22.53 -17.94
CA ASN A 104 10.19 21.12 -17.58
C ASN A 104 10.41 20.94 -16.07
N TRP A 105 11.22 21.79 -15.45
CA TRP A 105 11.45 21.74 -14.01
C TRP A 105 10.15 21.97 -13.23
N VAL A 106 9.38 23.00 -13.58
CA VAL A 106 8.07 23.29 -12.96
C VAL A 106 7.09 22.14 -13.19
N ALA A 107 6.98 21.67 -14.42
CA ALA A 107 6.06 20.59 -14.80
C ALA A 107 6.38 19.28 -14.03
N ARG A 108 7.66 18.91 -13.95
CA ARG A 108 8.10 17.72 -13.18
C ARG A 108 7.85 17.89 -11.69
N TYR A 109 8.14 19.05 -11.12
CA TYR A 109 7.88 19.34 -9.73
C TYR A 109 6.39 19.18 -9.40
N MET A 110 5.49 19.75 -10.22
CA MET A 110 4.04 19.63 -10.05
C MET A 110 3.53 18.21 -10.24
N MET A 111 4.09 17.48 -11.20
CA MET A 111 3.77 16.06 -11.42
C MET A 111 4.14 15.20 -10.22
N VAL A 112 5.38 15.30 -9.74
CA VAL A 112 5.86 14.52 -8.58
C VAL A 112 5.08 14.90 -7.32
N ARG A 113 4.81 16.19 -7.12
CA ARG A 113 3.97 16.65 -6.01
C ARG A 113 2.58 16.00 -6.05
N SER A 114 1.92 16.03 -7.20
CA SER A 114 0.59 15.41 -7.37
C SER A 114 0.63 13.91 -7.11
N GLN A 115 1.65 13.22 -7.62
CA GLN A 115 1.87 11.79 -7.40
C GLN A 115 2.03 11.45 -5.93
N GLN A 116 2.85 12.22 -5.20
CA GLN A 116 3.08 11.98 -3.77
C GLN A 116 1.86 12.31 -2.92
N LEU A 117 1.12 13.36 -3.26
CA LEU A 117 -0.13 13.70 -2.57
C LEU A 117 -1.19 12.60 -2.76
N VAL A 118 -1.40 12.11 -3.99
CA VAL A 118 -2.32 10.99 -4.24
C VAL A 118 -1.91 9.75 -3.45
N SER A 119 -0.62 9.40 -3.48
CA SER A 119 -0.11 8.23 -2.74
C SER A 119 -0.28 8.40 -1.22
N HIS A 120 -0.04 9.60 -0.69
CA HIS A 120 -0.22 9.93 0.72
C HIS A 120 -1.68 9.82 1.15
N ASP A 121 -2.59 10.47 0.41
CA ASP A 121 -4.02 10.48 0.73
C ASP A 121 -4.57 9.04 0.74
N LEU A 122 -4.22 8.22 -0.28
CA LEU A 122 -4.62 6.82 -0.32
C LEU A 122 -4.03 6.01 0.82
N ARG A 123 -2.76 6.25 1.18
CA ARG A 123 -2.10 5.56 2.31
C ARG A 123 -2.80 5.88 3.61
N THR A 124 -3.10 7.15 3.86
CA THR A 124 -3.83 7.58 5.07
C THR A 124 -5.20 6.91 5.13
N MET A 125 -5.99 6.96 4.04
CA MET A 125 -7.30 6.31 3.99
C MET A 125 -7.22 4.80 4.27
N VAL A 126 -6.26 4.10 3.66
CA VAL A 126 -6.07 2.65 3.86
C VAL A 126 -5.62 2.36 5.29
N THR A 127 -4.71 3.16 5.85
CA THR A 127 -4.20 3.00 7.21
C THR A 127 -5.30 3.26 8.23
N ASP A 128 -6.08 4.32 8.06
CA ASP A 128 -7.24 4.64 8.92
C ASP A 128 -8.26 3.49 8.89
N ARG A 129 -8.50 2.92 7.70
CA ARG A 129 -9.40 1.78 7.57
C ARG A 129 -8.86 0.50 8.23
N ILE A 130 -7.53 0.27 8.15
CA ILE A 130 -6.89 -0.88 8.81
C ILE A 130 -6.93 -0.75 10.33
N GLN A 131 -6.78 0.45 10.85
CA GLN A 131 -6.80 0.74 12.28
C GLN A 131 -8.21 0.94 12.84
N ASP A 132 -9.24 0.88 12.00
CA ASP A 132 -10.62 1.06 12.45
C ASP A 132 -10.99 -0.02 13.46
N PRO A 133 -11.43 0.36 14.68
CA PRO A 133 -11.75 -0.57 15.75
C PRO A 133 -12.93 -1.51 15.44
N ARG A 134 -13.71 -1.20 14.42
CA ARG A 134 -14.82 -2.04 13.94
C ARG A 134 -14.34 -3.27 13.17
N GLY A 135 -13.05 -3.33 12.84
CA GLY A 135 -12.44 -4.49 12.21
C GLY A 135 -12.89 -4.73 10.76
N PHE A 136 -12.55 -5.92 10.24
CA PHE A 136 -12.91 -6.38 8.90
C PHE A 136 -13.75 -7.64 8.97
N ARG A 137 -14.91 -7.65 8.36
CA ARG A 137 -15.70 -8.87 8.18
C ARG A 137 -15.04 -9.78 7.15
N GLY A 138 -14.88 -11.05 7.49
CA GLY A 138 -14.35 -12.09 6.60
C GLY A 138 -12.94 -12.57 6.94
N ARG A 139 -12.72 -13.88 6.77
CA ARG A 139 -11.43 -14.55 6.98
C ARG A 139 -10.50 -14.35 5.79
N GLY A 140 -9.18 -14.22 6.02
CA GLY A 140 -8.16 -14.39 4.97
C GLY A 140 -7.29 -13.20 4.64
N ARG A 141 -7.38 -12.08 5.35
CA ARG A 141 -6.44 -10.96 5.17
C ARG A 141 -5.26 -11.09 6.11
N THR A 142 -4.08 -11.33 5.55
CA THR A 142 -2.84 -11.37 6.34
C THR A 142 -2.34 -9.96 6.61
N ALA A 143 -1.68 -9.75 7.75
CA ALA A 143 -1.06 -8.46 8.10
C ALA A 143 -0.09 -7.98 7.00
N GLY A 144 0.73 -8.88 6.43
CA GLY A 144 1.61 -8.58 5.31
C GLY A 144 0.87 -8.14 4.04
N GLY A 145 -0.31 -8.74 3.78
CA GLY A 145 -1.17 -8.34 2.65
C GLY A 145 -1.72 -6.93 2.83
N LEU A 146 -2.22 -6.59 4.00
CA LEU A 146 -2.72 -5.25 4.33
C LEU A 146 -1.60 -4.20 4.28
N LEU A 147 -0.42 -4.52 4.82
CA LEU A 147 0.76 -3.64 4.74
C LEU A 147 1.19 -3.41 3.28
N SER A 148 1.14 -4.43 2.43
CA SER A 148 1.41 -4.28 0.99
C SER A 148 0.42 -3.34 0.31
N VAL A 149 -0.88 -3.42 0.66
CA VAL A 149 -1.89 -2.49 0.14
C VAL A 149 -1.61 -1.06 0.61
N ALA A 150 -1.33 -0.86 1.89
CA ALA A 150 -1.05 0.46 2.47
C ALA A 150 0.25 1.10 1.93
N SER A 151 1.23 0.31 1.48
CA SER A 151 2.54 0.80 1.02
C SER A 151 2.68 0.77 -0.50
N SER A 152 2.85 -0.41 -1.08
CA SER A 152 3.20 -0.55 -2.49
C SER A 152 2.03 -0.31 -3.45
N ASP A 153 0.80 -0.68 -3.06
CA ASP A 153 -0.35 -0.49 -3.94
C ASP A 153 -0.77 0.97 -4.01
N THR A 154 -0.75 1.71 -2.90
CA THR A 154 -1.00 3.15 -2.87
C THR A 154 0.00 3.91 -3.74
N GLN A 155 1.29 3.52 -3.70
CA GLN A 155 2.32 4.10 -4.55
C GLN A 155 2.06 3.83 -6.04
N ARG A 156 1.70 2.58 -6.42
CA ARG A 156 1.40 2.23 -7.82
C ARG A 156 0.19 2.99 -8.37
N VAL A 157 -0.81 3.26 -7.55
CA VAL A 157 -1.95 4.09 -7.96
C VAL A 157 -1.54 5.56 -8.08
N GLY A 158 -0.70 6.06 -7.16
CA GLY A 158 -0.11 7.41 -7.28
C GLY A 158 0.70 7.58 -8.57
N ASP A 159 1.42 6.56 -9.01
CA ASP A 159 2.21 6.58 -10.25
C ASP A 159 1.35 6.78 -11.52
N VAL A 160 0.02 6.57 -11.45
CA VAL A 160 -0.90 6.83 -12.57
C VAL A 160 -0.95 8.31 -12.95
N VAL A 161 -0.61 9.23 -12.04
CA VAL A 161 -0.49 10.66 -12.36
C VAL A 161 0.45 10.87 -13.55
N MET A 162 1.55 10.12 -13.64
CA MET A 162 2.46 10.19 -14.80
C MET A 162 1.76 9.84 -16.11
N MET A 163 0.74 8.96 -16.08
CA MET A 163 -0.02 8.55 -17.26
C MET A 163 -1.06 9.58 -17.70
N THR A 164 -1.35 10.56 -16.87
CA THR A 164 -2.17 11.72 -17.27
C THR A 164 -1.32 12.85 -17.83
N VAL A 165 -0.02 12.87 -17.56
CA VAL A 165 0.91 13.94 -17.95
C VAL A 165 1.66 13.60 -19.24
N PHE A 166 2.39 12.47 -19.27
CA PHE A 166 3.24 12.14 -20.42
C PHE A 166 2.48 11.86 -21.72
N PRO A 167 1.37 11.08 -21.74
CA PRO A 167 0.64 10.84 -22.98
C PRO A 167 0.10 12.11 -23.62
N VAL A 168 -0.30 13.10 -22.82
CA VAL A 168 -0.75 14.42 -23.33
C VAL A 168 0.39 15.11 -24.06
N ALA A 169 1.59 15.14 -23.46
CA ALA A 169 2.78 15.73 -24.06
C ALA A 169 3.25 14.97 -25.32
N GLU A 170 3.22 13.63 -25.27
CA GLU A 170 3.58 12.76 -26.39
C GLU A 170 2.63 12.97 -27.59
N VAL A 171 1.32 12.99 -27.35
CA VAL A 171 0.33 13.25 -28.41
C VAL A 171 0.50 14.67 -28.97
N ALA A 172 0.67 15.68 -28.11
CA ALA A 172 0.90 17.06 -28.54
C ALA A 172 2.15 17.18 -29.42
N SER A 173 3.26 16.50 -29.05
CA SER A 173 4.49 16.51 -29.82
C SER A 173 4.36 15.80 -31.18
N ILE A 174 3.62 14.70 -31.23
CA ILE A 174 3.36 13.96 -32.47
C ILE A 174 2.55 14.81 -33.44
N ILE A 175 1.45 15.42 -32.95
CA ILE A 175 0.61 16.31 -33.78
C ILE A 175 1.44 17.49 -34.28
N TYR A 176 2.17 18.17 -33.41
CA TYR A 176 3.00 19.30 -33.72
C TYR A 176 4.10 18.95 -34.75
N GLY A 177 4.90 17.91 -34.50
CA GLY A 177 5.99 17.52 -35.37
C GLY A 177 5.51 17.02 -36.74
N ALA A 178 4.41 16.25 -36.77
CA ALA A 178 3.80 15.80 -38.03
C ALA A 178 3.26 17.00 -38.83
N THR A 179 2.62 17.98 -38.19
CA THR A 179 2.12 19.19 -38.84
C THR A 179 3.25 20.01 -39.44
N LEU A 180 4.34 20.25 -38.71
CA LEU A 180 5.49 20.98 -39.23
C LEU A 180 6.16 20.27 -40.43
N THR A 181 6.34 18.95 -40.32
CA THR A 181 6.89 18.18 -41.42
C THR A 181 5.98 18.21 -42.65
N PHE A 182 4.64 18.16 -42.44
CA PHE A 182 3.66 18.25 -43.52
C PHE A 182 3.67 19.64 -44.22
N LEU A 183 3.87 20.73 -43.45
CA LEU A 183 3.98 22.08 -44.02
C LEU A 183 5.24 22.26 -44.87
N ILE A 184 6.35 21.58 -44.54
CA ILE A 184 7.58 21.61 -45.32
C ILE A 184 7.42 20.76 -46.59
N SER A 185 6.97 19.49 -46.42
CA SER A 185 6.70 18.57 -47.51
C SER A 185 5.53 17.64 -47.17
N PRO A 186 4.39 17.75 -47.89
CA PRO A 186 3.22 16.92 -47.63
C PRO A 186 3.49 15.41 -47.66
N TRP A 187 4.36 14.97 -48.60
CA TRP A 187 4.71 13.56 -48.75
C TRP A 187 5.55 13.02 -47.60
N LEU A 188 6.51 13.82 -47.11
CA LEU A 188 7.32 13.46 -45.93
C LEU A 188 6.48 13.51 -44.64
N GLY A 189 5.60 14.51 -44.48
CA GLY A 189 4.68 14.59 -43.36
C GLY A 189 3.75 13.39 -43.31
N LEU A 190 3.20 12.97 -44.45
CA LEU A 190 2.37 11.76 -44.56
C LEU A 190 3.19 10.50 -44.21
N ALA A 191 4.42 10.40 -44.69
CA ALA A 191 5.31 9.27 -44.37
C ALA A 191 5.61 9.21 -42.85
N VAL A 192 5.85 10.34 -42.19
CA VAL A 192 6.05 10.41 -40.73
C VAL A 192 4.77 10.02 -39.98
N LEU A 193 3.61 10.51 -40.42
CA LEU A 193 2.33 10.21 -39.81
C LEU A 193 1.96 8.73 -39.90
N LEU A 194 2.28 8.04 -41.01
CA LEU A 194 2.02 6.61 -41.21
C LEU A 194 3.13 5.74 -40.59
N GLY A 195 4.38 6.20 -40.62
CA GLY A 195 5.54 5.48 -40.09
C GLY A 195 5.47 5.34 -38.55
N GLY A 196 4.97 6.34 -37.86
CA GLY A 196 4.81 6.31 -36.41
C GLY A 196 3.99 5.12 -35.90
N PRO A 197 2.73 4.95 -36.33
CA PRO A 197 1.93 3.77 -35.99
C PRO A 197 2.59 2.45 -36.37
N LEU A 198 3.30 2.39 -37.49
CA LEU A 198 4.05 1.21 -37.90
C LEU A 198 5.15 0.86 -36.90
N LEU A 199 5.94 1.85 -36.45
CA LEU A 199 6.96 1.66 -35.41
C LEU A 199 6.33 1.19 -34.08
N VAL A 200 5.19 1.74 -33.69
CA VAL A 200 4.44 1.30 -32.51
C VAL A 200 4.00 -0.16 -32.64
N ILE A 201 3.46 -0.56 -33.79
CA ILE A 201 3.04 -1.95 -34.05
C ILE A 201 4.24 -2.90 -33.95
N ILE A 202 5.39 -2.54 -34.52
CA ILE A 202 6.62 -3.32 -34.44
C ILE A 202 7.05 -3.46 -32.98
N ALA A 203 7.06 -2.36 -32.21
CA ALA A 203 7.43 -2.36 -30.80
C ALA A 203 6.49 -3.25 -29.97
N LEU A 204 5.16 -3.13 -30.15
CA LEU A 204 4.14 -3.91 -29.43
C LEU A 204 4.26 -5.42 -29.74
N ARG A 205 4.47 -5.79 -31.00
CA ARG A 205 4.66 -7.21 -31.38
C ARG A 205 5.94 -7.79 -30.79
N THR A 206 7.02 -7.02 -30.76
CA THR A 206 8.30 -7.44 -30.20
C THR A 206 8.27 -7.48 -28.66
N ALA A 207 7.41 -6.68 -28.02
CA ALA A 207 7.24 -6.65 -26.56
C ALA A 207 6.49 -7.86 -25.98
N ARG A 208 5.62 -8.52 -26.76
CA ARG A 208 4.80 -9.66 -26.26
C ARG A 208 5.64 -10.80 -25.63
N PRO A 209 6.72 -11.31 -26.24
CA PRO A 209 7.54 -12.34 -25.63
C PRO A 209 8.24 -11.88 -24.34
N LEU A 210 8.59 -10.60 -24.22
CA LEU A 210 9.19 -10.03 -23.02
C LEU A 210 8.23 -10.09 -21.83
N GLN A 211 6.97 -9.76 -22.03
CA GLN A 211 5.97 -9.78 -20.96
C GLN A 211 5.82 -11.18 -20.34
N ALA A 212 5.67 -12.22 -21.16
CA ALA A 212 5.58 -13.60 -20.69
C ALA A 212 6.83 -14.03 -19.91
N ARG A 213 8.03 -13.76 -20.48
CA ARG A 213 9.32 -14.11 -19.85
C ARG A 213 9.58 -13.32 -18.56
N SER A 214 9.13 -12.07 -18.48
CA SER A 214 9.25 -11.25 -17.28
C SER A 214 8.41 -11.80 -16.12
N VAL A 215 7.20 -12.33 -16.40
CA VAL A 215 6.37 -13.00 -15.40
C VAL A 215 7.06 -14.29 -14.88
N GLU A 216 7.63 -15.08 -15.79
CA GLU A 216 8.38 -16.30 -15.40
C GLU A 216 9.61 -15.96 -14.55
N ARG A 217 10.37 -14.91 -14.92
CA ARG A 217 11.48 -14.38 -14.13
C ARG A 217 11.05 -14.01 -12.73
N GLN A 218 9.97 -13.23 -12.59
CA GLN A 218 9.47 -12.80 -11.28
C GLN A 218 9.05 -13.97 -10.40
N LYS A 219 8.36 -14.99 -10.97
CA LYS A 219 8.01 -16.21 -10.25
C LYS A 219 9.24 -16.97 -9.76
N ALA A 220 10.25 -17.13 -10.61
CA ALA A 220 11.49 -17.84 -10.25
C ALA A 220 12.29 -17.09 -9.17
N ILE A 221 12.37 -15.75 -9.24
CA ILE A 221 13.03 -14.92 -8.22
C ILE A 221 12.26 -15.00 -6.89
N ALA A 222 10.93 -14.92 -6.91
CA ALA A 222 10.10 -15.04 -5.71
C ALA A 222 10.30 -16.40 -5.03
N GLN A 223 10.35 -17.49 -5.81
CA GLN A 223 10.63 -18.82 -5.29
C GLN A 223 12.02 -18.94 -4.66
N ALA A 224 13.05 -18.35 -5.30
CA ALA A 224 14.40 -18.32 -4.76
C ALA A 224 14.46 -17.54 -3.44
N SER A 225 13.79 -16.39 -3.38
CA SER A 225 13.71 -15.56 -2.17
C SER A 225 12.98 -16.27 -1.04
N ALA A 226 11.84 -16.92 -1.32
CA ALA A 226 11.11 -17.71 -0.32
C ALA A 226 11.98 -18.84 0.23
N THR A 227 12.64 -19.61 -0.65
CA THR A 227 13.55 -20.68 -0.22
C THR A 227 14.71 -20.15 0.64
N ALA A 228 15.28 -18.98 0.30
CA ALA A 228 16.32 -18.35 1.09
C ALA A 228 15.81 -17.96 2.49
N THR A 229 14.62 -17.37 2.57
CA THR A 229 13.97 -16.99 3.83
C THR A 229 13.73 -18.21 4.72
N ASP A 230 13.18 -19.29 4.15
CA ASP A 230 12.94 -20.56 4.88
C ASP A 230 14.25 -21.12 5.44
N VAL A 231 15.33 -21.10 4.64
CA VAL A 231 16.66 -21.57 5.07
C VAL A 231 17.20 -20.74 6.23
N VAL A 232 17.06 -19.41 6.16
CA VAL A 232 17.54 -18.50 7.23
C VAL A 232 16.73 -18.71 8.50
N GLN A 233 15.41 -18.81 8.42
CA GLN A 233 14.54 -19.05 9.57
C GLN A 233 14.78 -20.41 10.21
N GLY A 234 15.01 -21.46 9.39
CA GLY A 234 15.31 -22.81 9.84
C GLY A 234 16.78 -23.09 10.15
N LEU A 235 17.68 -22.11 10.08
CA LEU A 235 19.13 -22.33 10.10
C LEU A 235 19.61 -23.11 11.34
N ARG A 236 19.04 -22.83 12.52
CA ARG A 236 19.38 -23.52 13.77
C ARG A 236 19.06 -25.01 13.68
N ILE A 237 17.89 -25.36 13.15
CA ILE A 237 17.42 -26.74 12.98
C ILE A 237 18.28 -27.44 11.92
N LEU A 238 18.55 -26.78 10.80
CA LEU A 238 19.36 -27.32 9.71
C LEU A 238 20.80 -27.63 10.15
N LYS A 239 21.38 -26.77 11.00
CA LYS A 239 22.70 -27.01 11.62
C LYS A 239 22.66 -28.22 12.57
N GLY A 240 21.64 -28.33 13.41
CA GLY A 240 21.47 -29.44 14.36
C GLY A 240 21.30 -30.78 13.67
N LEU A 241 20.60 -30.82 12.54
CA LEU A 241 20.37 -32.03 11.74
C LEU A 241 21.50 -32.35 10.74
N GLY A 242 22.53 -31.52 10.60
CA GLY A 242 23.59 -31.68 9.60
C GLY A 242 23.12 -31.54 8.14
N ALA A 243 21.92 -30.99 7.90
CA ALA A 243 21.26 -30.94 6.59
C ALA A 243 21.71 -29.80 5.68
N ILE A 244 22.70 -28.99 6.09
CA ILE A 244 23.12 -27.76 5.37
C ILE A 244 23.51 -28.07 3.91
N VAL A 245 24.27 -29.14 3.65
CA VAL A 245 24.74 -29.48 2.31
C VAL A 245 23.57 -29.78 1.36
N THR A 246 22.56 -30.50 1.84
CA THR A 246 21.36 -30.85 1.06
C THR A 246 20.54 -29.62 0.72
N VAL A 247 20.32 -28.75 1.70
CA VAL A 247 19.54 -27.52 1.53
C VAL A 247 20.28 -26.53 0.61
N ARG A 248 21.61 -26.43 0.74
CA ARG A 248 22.45 -25.63 -0.16
C ARG A 248 22.26 -26.06 -1.62
N ARG A 249 22.33 -27.38 -1.91
CA ARG A 249 22.13 -27.91 -3.25
C ARG A 249 20.74 -27.53 -3.80
N ARG A 250 19.70 -27.71 -3.00
CA ARG A 250 18.34 -27.33 -3.36
C ARG A 250 18.24 -25.82 -3.68
N TYR A 251 18.86 -24.97 -2.87
CA TYR A 251 18.89 -23.53 -3.14
C TYR A 251 19.67 -23.18 -4.41
N GLU A 252 20.80 -23.85 -4.65
CA GLU A 252 21.59 -23.67 -5.89
C GLU A 252 20.78 -24.01 -7.14
N GLU A 253 19.96 -25.06 -7.11
CA GLU A 253 19.06 -25.43 -8.21
C GLU A 253 18.01 -24.34 -8.48
N VAL A 254 17.34 -23.86 -7.42
CA VAL A 254 16.31 -22.81 -7.51
C VAL A 254 16.93 -21.49 -7.98
N SER A 255 18.08 -21.12 -7.44
CA SER A 255 18.83 -19.92 -7.81
C SER A 255 19.30 -19.96 -9.27
N THR A 256 19.81 -21.13 -9.71
CA THR A 256 20.23 -21.33 -11.12
C THR A 256 19.04 -21.22 -12.07
N ASN A 257 17.86 -21.75 -11.68
CA ASN A 257 16.65 -21.57 -12.47
C ASN A 257 16.25 -20.08 -12.57
N ALA A 258 16.28 -19.34 -11.46
CA ALA A 258 16.01 -17.90 -11.43
C ALA A 258 17.00 -17.13 -12.33
N TYR A 259 18.29 -17.48 -12.29
CA TYR A 259 19.32 -16.91 -13.17
C TYR A 259 19.00 -17.17 -14.64
N ARG A 260 18.71 -18.41 -15.05
CA ARG A 260 18.36 -18.75 -16.43
C ARG A 260 17.15 -17.99 -16.93
N LYS A 261 16.06 -17.92 -16.11
CA LYS A 261 14.85 -17.15 -16.44
C LYS A 261 15.15 -15.66 -16.56
N THR A 262 16.06 -15.13 -15.74
CA THR A 262 16.50 -13.73 -15.82
C THR A 262 17.25 -13.47 -17.12
N VAL A 263 18.21 -14.32 -17.50
CA VAL A 263 18.94 -14.20 -18.77
C VAL A 263 17.99 -14.26 -19.98
N HIS A 264 17.01 -15.19 -19.96
CA HIS A 264 16.02 -15.27 -21.04
C HIS A 264 15.11 -14.03 -21.13
N ALA A 265 14.73 -13.45 -20.00
CA ALA A 265 13.95 -12.21 -19.98
C ALA A 265 14.79 -11.01 -20.47
N SER A 266 16.05 -10.90 -20.01
CA SER A 266 16.97 -9.84 -20.45
C SER A 266 17.32 -9.95 -21.95
N ALA A 267 17.45 -11.16 -22.48
CA ALA A 267 17.64 -11.37 -23.93
C ALA A 267 16.41 -10.91 -24.74
N ALA A 268 15.18 -11.13 -24.20
CA ALA A 268 13.97 -10.61 -24.86
C ALA A 268 13.89 -9.08 -24.79
N GLU A 269 14.33 -8.48 -23.70
CA GLU A 269 14.41 -7.03 -23.52
C GLU A 269 15.44 -6.40 -24.47
N ALA A 270 16.63 -6.99 -24.55
CA ALA A 270 17.66 -6.57 -25.48
C ALA A 270 17.18 -6.65 -26.94
N ARG A 271 16.47 -7.74 -27.31
CA ARG A 271 15.85 -7.87 -28.63
C ARG A 271 14.80 -6.79 -28.90
N LEU A 272 13.94 -6.49 -27.91
CA LEU A 272 12.93 -5.43 -28.04
C LEU A 272 13.61 -4.09 -28.29
N ASN A 273 14.63 -3.74 -27.49
CA ASN A 273 15.35 -2.48 -27.62
C ASN A 273 16.08 -2.41 -28.96
N GLY A 274 16.82 -3.45 -29.32
CA GLY A 274 17.55 -3.50 -30.61
C GLY A 274 16.63 -3.39 -31.83
N VAL A 275 15.51 -4.12 -31.86
CA VAL A 275 14.53 -4.03 -32.96
C VAL A 275 13.89 -2.64 -33.01
N THR A 276 13.56 -2.05 -31.87
CA THR A 276 12.94 -0.72 -31.83
C THR A 276 13.92 0.36 -32.29
N GLU A 277 15.17 0.32 -31.81
CA GLU A 277 16.21 1.28 -32.21
C GLU A 277 16.57 1.12 -33.70
N ALA A 278 16.76 -0.11 -34.17
CA ALA A 278 17.05 -0.37 -35.57
C ALA A 278 15.90 0.10 -36.49
N SER A 279 14.66 -0.19 -36.12
CA SER A 279 13.50 0.26 -36.90
C SER A 279 13.39 1.79 -36.92
N GLY A 280 13.66 2.45 -35.81
CA GLY A 280 13.72 3.91 -35.74
C GLY A 280 14.84 4.49 -36.60
N ALA A 281 16.04 3.93 -36.53
CA ALA A 281 17.18 4.37 -37.32
C ALA A 281 16.93 4.18 -38.82
N ILE A 282 16.38 3.03 -39.24
CA ILE A 282 16.00 2.78 -40.64
C ILE A 282 14.97 3.79 -41.11
N PHE A 283 13.97 4.08 -40.28
CA PHE A 283 12.93 5.04 -40.61
C PHE A 283 13.50 6.45 -40.80
N VAL A 284 14.32 6.94 -39.86
CA VAL A 284 14.97 8.26 -39.97
C VAL A 284 15.88 8.32 -41.19
N SER A 285 16.67 7.28 -41.45
CA SER A 285 17.52 7.23 -42.61
C SER A 285 16.72 7.25 -43.92
N GLY A 286 15.61 6.53 -43.98
CA GLY A 286 14.70 6.57 -45.14
C GLY A 286 14.11 7.95 -45.38
N ILE A 287 13.61 8.62 -44.35
CA ILE A 287 13.13 10.02 -44.44
C ILE A 287 14.28 10.94 -44.84
N GLY A 288 15.48 10.78 -44.26
CA GLY A 288 16.66 11.59 -44.59
C GLY A 288 17.09 11.43 -46.05
N ILE A 289 17.10 10.23 -46.58
CA ILE A 289 17.40 9.95 -48.01
C ILE A 289 16.35 10.61 -48.91
N ALA A 290 15.04 10.44 -48.59
CA ALA A 290 13.97 11.05 -49.38
C ALA A 290 14.02 12.58 -49.32
N ALA A 291 14.25 13.17 -48.15
CA ALA A 291 14.46 14.62 -48.01
C ALA A 291 15.71 15.11 -48.77
N GLY A 292 16.81 14.32 -48.74
CA GLY A 292 18.03 14.60 -49.51
C GLY A 292 17.79 14.64 -51.02
N PHE A 293 17.00 13.71 -51.56
CA PHE A 293 16.59 13.75 -52.98
C PHE A 293 15.75 14.99 -53.33
N LEU A 294 14.84 15.40 -52.45
CA LEU A 294 14.04 16.65 -52.62
C LEU A 294 14.96 17.88 -52.59
N ALA A 295 15.93 17.90 -51.70
CA ALA A 295 16.90 19.00 -51.60
C ALA A 295 17.82 19.07 -52.85
N LEU A 296 18.33 17.95 -53.36
CA LEU A 296 19.13 17.89 -54.59
C LEU A 296 18.34 18.35 -55.81
N ASN A 297 17.03 18.12 -55.83
CA ASN A 297 16.16 18.60 -56.92
C ASN A 297 15.68 20.06 -56.72
N GLY A 298 16.19 20.79 -55.72
CA GLY A 298 15.84 22.18 -55.47
C GLY A 298 14.41 22.39 -54.91
N GLN A 299 13.74 21.32 -54.46
CA GLN A 299 12.38 21.36 -53.90
C GLN A 299 12.38 21.59 -52.38
N MET A 300 13.56 21.63 -51.78
CA MET A 300 13.73 21.80 -50.32
C MET A 300 15.09 22.47 -50.07
N SER A 301 15.16 23.35 -49.07
CA SER A 301 16.43 23.93 -48.61
C SER A 301 17.23 22.96 -47.75
N ILE A 302 18.50 23.25 -47.51
CA ILE A 302 19.35 22.45 -46.60
C ILE A 302 18.85 22.56 -45.17
N GLY A 303 18.37 23.73 -44.73
CA GLY A 303 17.83 23.93 -43.43
C GLY A 303 16.50 23.20 -43.21
N GLU A 304 15.64 23.13 -44.25
CA GLU A 304 14.42 22.33 -44.23
C GLU A 304 14.73 20.83 -44.15
N LEU A 305 15.76 20.33 -44.86
CA LEU A 305 16.23 18.95 -44.73
C LEU A 305 16.67 18.64 -43.29
N ILE A 306 17.49 19.49 -42.67
CA ILE A 306 17.92 19.35 -41.28
C ILE A 306 16.72 19.33 -40.35
N THR A 307 15.74 20.22 -40.59
CA THR A 307 14.50 20.30 -39.80
C THR A 307 13.70 19.02 -39.88
N VAL A 308 13.47 18.46 -41.07
CA VAL A 308 12.68 17.24 -41.27
C VAL A 308 13.35 16.02 -40.62
N VAL A 309 14.65 15.86 -40.80
CA VAL A 309 15.42 14.77 -40.19
C VAL A 309 15.40 14.89 -38.67
N GLY A 310 15.65 16.10 -38.16
CA GLY A 310 15.64 16.36 -36.72
C GLY A 310 14.26 16.18 -36.06
N LEU A 311 13.16 16.61 -36.72
CA LEU A 311 11.79 16.37 -36.28
C LEU A 311 11.47 14.86 -36.29
N THR A 312 11.85 14.15 -37.33
CA THR A 312 11.64 12.70 -37.43
C THR A 312 12.36 11.97 -36.28
N GLN A 313 13.63 12.33 -36.05
CA GLN A 313 14.43 11.79 -34.93
C GLN A 313 13.77 12.07 -33.56
N PHE A 314 13.28 13.29 -33.36
CA PHE A 314 12.60 13.69 -32.13
C PHE A 314 11.32 12.89 -31.90
N LEU A 315 10.54 12.61 -32.96
CA LEU A 315 9.25 11.92 -32.85
C LEU A 315 9.34 10.44 -32.51
N ILE A 316 10.48 9.77 -32.71
CA ILE A 316 10.64 8.33 -32.41
C ILE A 316 10.35 8.04 -30.94
N MET A 317 10.90 8.84 -30.03
CA MET A 317 10.77 8.61 -28.60
C MET A 317 9.31 8.73 -28.12
N PRO A 318 8.56 9.82 -28.38
CA PRO A 318 7.14 9.91 -28.05
C PRO A 318 6.30 8.77 -28.62
N MET A 319 6.50 8.42 -29.88
CA MET A 319 5.76 7.35 -30.55
C MET A 319 5.99 5.98 -29.91
N THR A 320 7.24 5.67 -29.55
CA THR A 320 7.57 4.38 -28.92
C THR A 320 7.14 4.31 -27.44
N MET A 321 7.20 5.40 -26.71
CA MET A 321 6.82 5.47 -25.30
C MET A 321 5.31 5.35 -25.09
N LEU A 322 4.51 5.99 -25.94
CA LEU A 322 3.05 5.90 -25.90
C LEU A 322 2.56 4.43 -25.95
N GLY A 323 3.20 3.59 -26.76
CA GLY A 323 2.83 2.17 -26.90
C GLY A 323 3.32 1.27 -25.77
N LYS A 324 4.53 1.51 -25.24
CA LYS A 324 5.18 0.60 -24.27
C LYS A 324 4.68 0.76 -22.84
N ASN A 325 4.46 1.99 -22.40
CA ASN A 325 4.30 2.29 -20.97
C ASN A 325 2.85 2.31 -20.51
N VAL A 326 1.91 2.76 -21.35
CA VAL A 326 0.53 3.00 -20.92
C VAL A 326 -0.16 1.69 -20.53
N ALA A 327 -0.12 0.66 -21.38
CA ALA A 327 -0.90 -0.56 -21.15
C ALA A 327 -0.43 -1.36 -19.92
N SER A 328 0.88 -1.55 -19.74
CA SER A 328 1.41 -2.38 -18.64
C SER A 328 1.30 -1.70 -17.29
N ARG A 329 1.61 -0.41 -17.23
CA ARG A 329 1.52 0.38 -15.99
C ARG A 329 0.06 0.58 -15.58
N TRP A 330 -0.82 0.84 -16.54
CA TRP A 330 -2.25 0.95 -16.29
C TRP A 330 -2.83 -0.33 -15.69
N ALA A 331 -2.55 -1.49 -16.28
CA ALA A 331 -3.02 -2.78 -15.78
C ALA A 331 -2.53 -3.07 -14.35
N SER A 332 -1.27 -2.74 -14.05
CA SER A 332 -0.70 -2.89 -12.70
C SER A 332 -1.39 -1.97 -11.68
N ALA A 333 -1.60 -0.72 -12.05
CA ALA A 333 -2.26 0.27 -11.20
C ALA A 333 -3.73 -0.09 -10.97
N GLU A 334 -4.46 -0.56 -11.98
CA GLU A 334 -5.86 -0.98 -11.85
C GLU A 334 -6.00 -2.20 -10.92
N ALA A 335 -5.06 -3.17 -11.01
CA ALA A 335 -5.02 -4.29 -10.07
C ALA A 335 -4.78 -3.82 -8.62
N SER A 336 -3.89 -2.85 -8.41
CA SER A 336 -3.64 -2.24 -7.09
C SER A 336 -4.83 -1.42 -6.61
N ALA A 337 -5.46 -0.65 -7.49
CA ALA A 337 -6.67 0.11 -7.21
C ALA A 337 -7.84 -0.79 -6.78
N LYS A 338 -7.98 -1.97 -7.41
CA LYS A 338 -8.97 -2.96 -7.01
C LYS A 338 -8.74 -3.42 -5.56
N ARG A 339 -7.50 -3.78 -5.18
CA ARG A 339 -7.18 -4.19 -3.82
C ARG A 339 -7.41 -3.07 -2.79
N ILE A 340 -7.05 -1.83 -3.14
CA ILE A 340 -7.33 -0.66 -2.27
C ILE A 340 -8.85 -0.51 -2.07
N ARG A 341 -9.65 -0.57 -3.14
CA ARG A 341 -11.11 -0.49 -3.04
C ARG A 341 -11.72 -1.63 -2.22
N GLU A 342 -11.19 -2.85 -2.34
CA GLU A 342 -11.60 -4.01 -1.54
C GLU A 342 -11.30 -3.82 -0.04
N VAL A 343 -10.21 -3.13 0.31
CA VAL A 343 -9.90 -2.80 1.70
C VAL A 343 -10.79 -1.68 2.21
N LEU A 344 -10.92 -0.59 1.45
CA LEU A 344 -11.72 0.57 1.84
C LEU A 344 -13.22 0.29 1.89
N GLY A 345 -13.72 -0.54 0.97
CA GLY A 345 -15.14 -0.94 0.88
C GLY A 345 -15.48 -2.22 1.64
N ALA A 346 -14.53 -2.75 2.42
CA ALA A 346 -14.80 -3.95 3.21
C ALA A 346 -15.87 -3.67 4.28
N GLU A 347 -16.81 -4.61 4.43
CA GLU A 347 -17.78 -4.57 5.52
C GLU A 347 -17.09 -4.59 6.88
N PHE A 348 -17.70 -3.92 7.85
CA PHE A 348 -17.22 -3.98 9.22
C PHE A 348 -17.60 -5.33 9.84
N GLU A 349 -16.71 -5.86 10.65
CA GLU A 349 -16.99 -7.06 11.44
C GLU A 349 -18.05 -6.75 12.49
N ARG A 350 -17.98 -5.54 13.05
CA ARG A 350 -18.91 -5.02 14.05
C ARG A 350 -19.77 -3.92 13.41
N THR A 351 -21.00 -4.24 13.11
CA THR A 351 -21.94 -3.31 12.46
C THR A 351 -22.80 -2.54 13.44
N SER A 352 -22.93 -3.01 14.68
CA SER A 352 -23.63 -2.30 15.76
C SER A 352 -22.99 -2.65 17.09
N GLU A 353 -22.65 -1.65 17.90
CA GLU A 353 -22.61 -1.84 19.35
C GLU A 353 -24.06 -2.04 19.79
N LEU A 354 -24.27 -2.96 20.73
CA LEU A 354 -25.58 -3.08 21.36
C LEU A 354 -25.96 -1.72 21.96
N GLU A 355 -27.22 -1.30 21.80
CA GLU A 355 -27.72 -0.08 22.40
C GLU A 355 -27.33 -0.01 23.87
N ALA A 356 -26.97 1.17 24.34
CA ALA A 356 -26.45 1.38 25.70
C ALA A 356 -27.33 0.75 26.76
N ASP A 357 -28.66 0.83 26.60
CA ASP A 357 -29.64 0.23 27.52
C ASP A 357 -29.62 -1.30 27.48
N THR A 358 -29.43 -1.91 26.34
CA THR A 358 -29.32 -3.36 26.18
C THR A 358 -28.00 -3.86 26.75
N ALA A 359 -26.91 -3.15 26.46
CA ALA A 359 -25.60 -3.44 27.05
C ALA A 359 -25.62 -3.32 28.58
N GLN A 360 -26.26 -2.27 29.11
CA GLN A 360 -26.45 -2.09 30.56
C GLN A 360 -27.21 -3.26 31.19
N ARG A 361 -28.28 -3.73 30.53
CA ARG A 361 -29.07 -4.88 31.03
C ARG A 361 -28.23 -6.17 31.03
N ILE A 362 -27.45 -6.42 30.01
CA ILE A 362 -26.57 -7.59 29.96
C ILE A 362 -25.51 -7.51 31.04
N ILE A 363 -24.80 -6.39 31.16
CA ILE A 363 -23.73 -6.19 32.15
C ILE A 363 -24.28 -6.33 33.60
N SER A 364 -25.47 -5.79 33.87
CA SER A 364 -26.06 -5.88 35.21
C SER A 364 -26.47 -7.30 35.66
N ARG A 365 -26.57 -8.24 34.71
CA ARG A 365 -26.86 -9.66 35.00
C ARG A 365 -25.61 -10.49 35.23
N LEU A 366 -24.45 -10.00 34.79
CA LEU A 366 -23.21 -10.70 35.03
C LEU A 366 -22.81 -10.58 36.50
N PRO A 367 -22.47 -11.68 37.18
CA PRO A 367 -22.09 -11.66 38.57
C PRO A 367 -20.77 -10.90 38.77
N ARG A 368 -20.67 -10.14 39.85
CA ARG A 368 -19.42 -9.50 40.29
C ARG A 368 -18.45 -10.56 40.82
N GLY A 369 -17.18 -10.22 40.79
CA GLY A 369 -16.09 -11.16 41.10
C GLY A 369 -15.69 -12.01 39.92
N VAL A 370 -15.13 -13.17 40.18
CA VAL A 370 -14.61 -14.09 39.16
C VAL A 370 -15.63 -15.19 38.87
N THR A 371 -16.13 -15.18 37.65
CA THR A 371 -16.97 -16.27 37.12
C THR A 371 -16.11 -17.13 36.19
N VAL A 372 -15.95 -18.41 36.47
CA VAL A 372 -15.24 -19.34 35.61
C VAL A 372 -16.24 -20.13 34.76
N VAL A 373 -15.99 -20.14 33.44
CA VAL A 373 -16.76 -20.88 32.46
C VAL A 373 -15.92 -22.06 32.00
N GLY A 374 -16.38 -23.26 32.32
CA GLY A 374 -15.71 -24.50 31.90
C GLY A 374 -15.90 -24.79 30.42
N ALA A 375 -15.14 -25.77 29.88
CA ALA A 375 -15.36 -26.26 28.54
C ALA A 375 -16.53 -27.26 28.52
N ASP A 376 -17.40 -27.13 27.52
CA ASP A 376 -18.40 -28.13 27.20
C ASP A 376 -18.15 -28.60 25.75
N PRO A 377 -17.85 -29.90 25.55
CA PRO A 377 -17.61 -30.42 24.20
C PRO A 377 -18.80 -30.26 23.24
N GLN A 378 -19.99 -29.98 23.75
CA GLN A 378 -21.22 -29.84 22.97
C GLN A 378 -21.56 -28.37 22.65
N VAL A 379 -20.90 -27.41 23.31
CA VAL A 379 -21.19 -25.98 23.17
C VAL A 379 -19.92 -25.25 22.71
N ASP A 380 -19.98 -24.69 21.51
CA ASP A 380 -18.93 -23.79 21.02
C ASP A 380 -18.95 -22.47 21.80
N PRO A 381 -17.87 -22.05 22.47
CA PRO A 381 -17.80 -20.78 23.17
C PRO A 381 -17.75 -19.56 22.26
N ASP A 382 -17.37 -19.71 20.98
CA ASP A 382 -17.16 -18.59 20.03
C ASP A 382 -18.40 -17.68 19.89
N PRO A 383 -19.66 -18.19 19.76
CA PRO A 383 -20.85 -17.35 19.69
C PRO A 383 -21.11 -16.54 20.99
N ILE A 384 -20.77 -17.13 22.15
CA ILE A 384 -20.91 -16.47 23.45
C ILE A 384 -19.91 -15.31 23.55
N ILE A 385 -18.66 -15.58 23.19
CA ILE A 385 -17.59 -14.59 23.15
C ILE A 385 -17.91 -13.48 22.15
N ALA A 386 -18.43 -13.81 20.96
CA ALA A 386 -18.87 -12.84 19.97
C ALA A 386 -19.99 -11.92 20.49
N THR A 387 -20.93 -12.46 21.28
CA THR A 387 -21.98 -11.66 21.94
C THR A 387 -21.37 -10.70 22.98
N LEU A 388 -20.43 -11.17 23.79
CA LEU A 388 -19.71 -10.34 24.75
C LEU A 388 -18.82 -9.28 24.06
N GLU A 389 -18.25 -9.62 22.92
CA GLU A 389 -17.50 -8.68 22.06
C GLU A 389 -18.36 -7.61 21.40
N SER A 390 -19.67 -7.82 21.26
CA SER A 390 -20.61 -6.82 20.75
C SER A 390 -20.98 -5.74 21.77
N LEU A 391 -20.62 -5.94 23.05
CA LEU A 391 -20.78 -4.94 24.08
C LEU A 391 -19.81 -3.76 23.90
N PRO A 392 -20.17 -2.53 24.37
CA PRO A 392 -19.32 -1.35 24.24
C PRO A 392 -17.91 -1.58 24.82
N ARG A 393 -16.88 -1.38 24.02
CA ARG A 393 -15.47 -1.55 24.45
C ARG A 393 -15.04 -0.59 25.56
N THR A 394 -15.77 0.48 25.75
CA THR A 394 -15.60 1.41 26.87
C THR A 394 -15.90 0.76 28.22
N ARG A 395 -16.63 -0.34 28.21
CA ARG A 395 -17.07 -1.04 29.44
C ARG A 395 -16.62 -2.48 29.52
N VAL A 396 -16.41 -3.14 28.36
CA VAL A 396 -16.10 -4.56 28.26
C VAL A 396 -14.81 -4.76 27.49
N ILE A 397 -13.86 -5.47 28.06
CA ILE A 397 -12.63 -5.88 27.40
C ILE A 397 -12.61 -7.40 27.30
N VAL A 398 -12.43 -7.90 26.09
CA VAL A 398 -12.15 -9.30 25.82
C VAL A 398 -10.66 -9.43 25.50
N ALA A 399 -9.91 -10.06 26.40
CA ALA A 399 -8.50 -10.34 26.19
C ALA A 399 -8.36 -11.56 25.27
N PRO A 400 -7.70 -11.43 24.11
CA PRO A 400 -7.53 -12.55 23.19
C PRO A 400 -6.57 -13.58 23.79
N HIS A 401 -6.74 -14.86 23.38
CA HIS A 401 -5.82 -15.94 23.74
C HIS A 401 -4.37 -15.68 23.25
N ALA A 402 -4.20 -15.06 22.09
CA ALA A 402 -2.89 -14.73 21.54
C ALA A 402 -2.34 -13.44 22.17
N ALA A 403 -1.13 -13.52 22.69
CA ALA A 403 -0.44 -12.39 23.32
C ALA A 403 0.40 -11.62 22.27
N ASP A 404 -0.20 -10.64 21.61
CA ASP A 404 0.52 -9.73 20.71
C ASP A 404 1.14 -8.57 21.50
N LEU A 405 2.46 -8.47 21.48
CA LEU A 405 3.22 -7.40 22.12
C LEU A 405 3.89 -6.52 21.07
N PHE A 406 3.97 -5.23 21.36
CA PHE A 406 4.63 -4.22 20.54
C PHE A 406 6.09 -4.03 20.97
N ASP A 407 6.93 -3.58 20.06
CA ASP A 407 8.30 -3.21 20.40
C ASP A 407 8.31 -2.07 21.43
N GLY A 408 9.10 -2.20 22.49
CA GLY A 408 9.14 -1.31 23.63
C GLY A 408 9.45 -2.06 24.92
N THR A 409 9.23 -1.44 26.06
CA THR A 409 9.39 -2.06 27.38
C THR A 409 8.14 -2.85 27.78
N VAL A 410 8.24 -3.66 28.84
CA VAL A 410 7.10 -4.32 29.48
C VAL A 410 6.05 -3.27 29.90
N ALA A 411 6.48 -2.17 30.54
CA ALA A 411 5.59 -1.11 30.98
C ALA A 411 4.89 -0.42 29.79
N ASP A 412 5.59 -0.11 28.71
CA ASP A 412 5.02 0.48 27.49
C ASP A 412 3.92 -0.41 26.87
N ASN A 413 4.06 -1.73 27.04
CA ASN A 413 3.08 -2.70 26.59
C ASN A 413 1.87 -2.84 27.51
N VAL A 414 1.93 -2.37 28.73
CA VAL A 414 0.84 -2.50 29.71
C VAL A 414 -0.01 -1.23 29.75
N HIS A 415 0.58 -0.07 30.11
CA HIS A 415 -0.17 1.18 30.19
C HIS A 415 0.78 2.39 30.06
N PRO A 416 0.35 3.52 29.42
CA PRO A 416 1.12 4.76 29.36
C PRO A 416 1.43 5.38 30.73
N ASP A 417 0.52 5.28 31.68
CA ASP A 417 0.76 5.68 33.07
C ASP A 417 1.54 4.60 33.80
N ARG A 418 2.74 4.98 34.30
CA ARG A 418 3.66 4.06 34.94
C ARG A 418 3.10 3.45 36.24
N ALA A 419 2.34 4.20 37.02
CA ALA A 419 1.80 3.71 38.27
C ALA A 419 0.74 2.62 38.03
N ILE A 420 -0.12 2.81 37.03
CA ILE A 420 -1.11 1.82 36.60
C ILE A 420 -0.39 0.59 36.02
N ALA A 421 0.65 0.81 35.20
CA ALA A 421 1.44 -0.28 34.63
C ALA A 421 2.09 -1.14 35.72
N ASP A 422 2.77 -0.53 36.70
CA ASP A 422 3.45 -1.24 37.77
C ASP A 422 2.48 -2.03 38.67
N GLU A 423 1.27 -1.52 38.91
CA GLU A 423 0.23 -2.25 39.66
C GLU A 423 -0.27 -3.47 38.87
N ALA A 424 -0.59 -3.30 37.60
CA ALA A 424 -1.07 -4.39 36.74
C ALA A 424 0.02 -5.46 36.51
N ILE A 425 1.29 -5.05 36.38
CA ILE A 425 2.46 -5.93 36.26
C ILE A 425 2.55 -6.83 37.49
N ARG A 426 2.35 -6.26 38.69
CA ARG A 426 2.37 -7.00 39.94
C ARG A 426 1.20 -7.99 40.02
N VAL A 427 -0.03 -7.55 39.69
CA VAL A 427 -1.24 -8.41 39.69
C VAL A 427 -1.10 -9.58 38.72
N ALA A 428 -0.44 -9.39 37.57
CA ALA A 428 -0.16 -10.45 36.61
C ALA A 428 1.11 -11.26 36.93
N SER A 429 1.72 -11.07 38.11
CA SER A 429 2.97 -11.74 38.55
C SER A 429 4.11 -11.63 37.52
N CYS A 430 4.31 -10.43 36.97
CA CYS A 430 5.40 -10.17 36.02
C CYS A 430 6.69 -9.69 36.70
N ASP A 431 6.73 -9.55 38.02
CA ASP A 431 7.88 -9.02 38.78
C ASP A 431 9.12 -9.90 38.68
N ASP A 432 8.96 -11.19 38.35
CA ASP A 432 10.04 -12.15 38.14
C ASP A 432 10.70 -12.06 36.76
N ILE A 433 10.17 -11.22 35.88
CA ILE A 433 10.78 -10.99 34.57
C ILE A 433 12.12 -10.27 34.75
N PRO A 434 13.25 -10.86 34.30
CA PRO A 434 14.55 -10.23 34.44
C PRO A 434 14.61 -8.86 33.75
N GLY A 435 14.83 -7.78 34.53
CA GLY A 435 14.76 -6.39 34.06
C GLY A 435 13.42 -5.71 34.36
N GLY A 436 12.43 -6.43 34.92
CA GLY A 436 11.18 -5.87 35.40
C GLY A 436 10.37 -5.13 34.33
N ALA A 437 9.73 -4.06 34.75
CA ALA A 437 8.90 -3.20 33.92
C ALA A 437 9.67 -2.51 32.76
N ASP A 438 10.97 -2.31 32.92
CA ASP A 438 11.84 -1.65 31.92
C ASP A 438 12.47 -2.64 30.94
N LYS A 439 12.17 -3.93 31.06
CA LYS A 439 12.64 -4.97 30.15
C LYS A 439 12.08 -4.74 28.75
N MET A 440 12.99 -4.62 27.76
CA MET A 440 12.61 -4.60 26.34
C MET A 440 12.01 -5.94 25.93
N VAL A 441 10.85 -5.91 25.29
CA VAL A 441 10.15 -7.12 24.83
C VAL A 441 10.53 -7.53 23.41
N GLY A 442 11.02 -6.58 22.61
CA GLY A 442 11.35 -6.76 21.19
C GLY A 442 10.11 -6.99 20.33
N GLU A 443 10.30 -6.94 19.01
CA GLU A 443 9.22 -7.07 18.02
C GLU A 443 8.44 -8.38 18.23
N GLY A 444 7.11 -8.28 18.45
CA GLY A 444 6.25 -9.43 18.74
C GLY A 444 6.59 -10.16 20.06
N GLY A 445 7.28 -9.49 20.99
CA GLY A 445 7.64 -10.09 22.29
C GLY A 445 8.71 -11.16 22.22
N ARG A 446 9.58 -11.17 21.19
CA ARG A 446 10.59 -12.23 20.95
C ARG A 446 11.65 -12.34 22.05
N MET A 447 11.82 -11.31 22.87
CA MET A 447 12.78 -11.31 23.98
C MET A 447 12.19 -11.87 25.28
N LEU A 448 10.93 -12.32 25.27
CA LEU A 448 10.24 -12.94 26.39
C LEU A 448 9.93 -14.41 26.11
N SER A 449 9.84 -15.22 27.17
CA SER A 449 9.27 -16.57 27.09
C SER A 449 7.76 -16.53 26.78
N GLY A 450 7.18 -17.68 26.38
CA GLY A 450 5.74 -17.79 26.13
C GLY A 450 4.89 -17.34 27.33
N GLY A 451 5.20 -17.84 28.51
CA GLY A 451 4.49 -17.47 29.75
C GLY A 451 4.70 -16.01 30.15
N GLN A 452 5.91 -15.45 29.95
CA GLN A 452 6.14 -14.03 30.18
C GLN A 452 5.32 -13.14 29.25
N ARG A 453 5.25 -13.48 27.94
CA ARG A 453 4.39 -12.75 26.99
C ARG A 453 2.92 -12.77 27.40
N GLN A 454 2.42 -13.95 27.78
CA GLN A 454 1.03 -14.13 28.19
C GLN A 454 0.71 -13.29 29.44
N ARG A 455 1.62 -13.27 30.43
CA ARG A 455 1.46 -12.46 31.64
C ARG A 455 1.47 -10.94 31.35
N VAL A 456 2.34 -10.46 30.45
CA VAL A 456 2.35 -9.05 30.03
C VAL A 456 1.05 -8.67 29.30
N ALA A 457 0.51 -9.56 28.46
CA ALA A 457 -0.79 -9.32 27.81
C ALA A 457 -1.93 -9.31 28.82
N LEU A 458 -1.89 -10.18 29.84
CA LEU A 458 -2.84 -10.16 30.94
C LEU A 458 -2.74 -8.86 31.76
N ALA A 459 -1.52 -8.41 32.07
CA ALA A 459 -1.30 -7.13 32.76
C ALA A 459 -1.92 -5.96 31.98
N ARG A 460 -1.77 -5.92 30.65
CA ARG A 460 -2.42 -4.92 29.77
C ARG A 460 -3.94 -4.94 29.91
N ALA A 461 -4.53 -6.13 29.91
CA ALA A 461 -5.98 -6.29 30.06
C ALA A 461 -6.48 -5.83 31.43
N ILE A 462 -5.70 -6.09 32.49
CA ILE A 462 -6.00 -5.64 33.86
C ILE A 462 -5.87 -4.12 33.99
N ALA A 463 -4.79 -3.53 33.40
CA ALA A 463 -4.50 -2.10 33.44
C ALA A 463 -5.60 -1.23 32.81
N ALA A 464 -6.35 -1.79 31.86
CA ALA A 464 -7.47 -1.11 31.23
C ALA A 464 -8.67 -0.88 32.17
N ASP A 465 -8.71 -1.48 33.35
CA ASP A 465 -9.71 -1.34 34.41
C ASP A 465 -11.17 -1.34 33.94
N ALA A 466 -11.51 -2.14 32.93
CA ALA A 466 -12.87 -2.25 32.41
C ALA A 466 -13.87 -2.78 33.45
N GLU A 467 -15.13 -2.38 33.34
CA GLU A 467 -16.22 -2.87 34.19
C GLU A 467 -16.37 -4.39 34.08
N VAL A 468 -16.26 -4.91 32.86
CA VAL A 468 -16.27 -6.35 32.54
C VAL A 468 -14.98 -6.73 31.85
N LEU A 469 -14.25 -7.69 32.39
CA LEU A 469 -13.05 -8.28 31.81
C LEU A 469 -13.31 -9.74 31.44
N ILE A 470 -13.05 -10.11 30.20
CA ILE A 470 -13.23 -11.45 29.71
C ILE A 470 -11.85 -11.99 29.34
N LEU A 471 -11.48 -13.13 29.91
CA LEU A 471 -10.20 -13.79 29.73
C LEU A 471 -10.41 -15.16 29.07
N GLN A 472 -9.60 -15.49 28.08
CA GLN A 472 -9.63 -16.77 27.39
C GLN A 472 -8.30 -17.49 27.66
N ASP A 473 -8.35 -18.54 28.47
CA ASP A 473 -7.19 -19.35 28.85
C ASP A 473 -5.93 -18.50 29.19
N PRO A 474 -6.04 -17.57 30.16
CA PRO A 474 -5.02 -16.52 30.34
C PRO A 474 -3.68 -17.03 30.88
N THR A 475 -3.57 -18.31 31.27
CA THR A 475 -2.40 -18.87 31.98
C THR A 475 -1.89 -20.20 31.40
N THR A 476 -2.24 -20.55 30.15
CA THR A 476 -1.88 -21.84 29.53
C THR A 476 -0.36 -22.08 29.37
N ALA A 477 0.43 -21.03 29.30
CA ALA A 477 1.88 -21.09 29.15
C ALA A 477 2.65 -20.83 30.47
N VAL A 478 1.96 -20.89 31.61
CA VAL A 478 2.48 -20.57 32.94
C VAL A 478 2.49 -21.83 33.82
N ASP A 479 3.45 -21.94 34.72
CA ASP A 479 3.50 -23.03 35.68
C ASP A 479 2.39 -22.90 36.76
N SER A 480 2.05 -24.03 37.39
CA SER A 480 0.91 -24.11 38.32
C SER A 480 1.02 -23.19 39.55
N VAL A 481 2.24 -22.92 40.03
CA VAL A 481 2.44 -22.06 41.21
C VAL A 481 2.20 -20.60 40.84
N THR A 482 2.77 -20.17 39.70
CA THR A 482 2.58 -18.83 39.16
C THR A 482 1.12 -18.62 38.74
N GLU A 483 0.49 -19.64 38.14
CA GLU A 483 -0.93 -19.62 37.78
C GLU A 483 -1.84 -19.37 39.00
N GLN A 484 -1.59 -20.09 40.12
CA GLN A 484 -2.37 -19.92 41.36
C GLN A 484 -2.19 -18.53 41.94
N ASN A 485 -0.98 -17.97 41.91
CA ASN A 485 -0.72 -16.62 42.36
C ASN A 485 -1.46 -15.59 41.50
N ILE A 486 -1.42 -15.72 40.17
CA ILE A 486 -2.13 -14.83 39.24
C ILE A 486 -3.63 -14.87 39.50
N ALA A 487 -4.22 -16.06 39.55
CA ALA A 487 -5.65 -16.22 39.79
C ALA A 487 -6.08 -15.56 41.11
N GLY A 488 -5.32 -15.78 42.19
CA GLY A 488 -5.60 -15.15 43.50
C GLY A 488 -5.48 -13.63 43.48
N GLN A 489 -4.43 -13.09 42.82
CA GLN A 489 -4.23 -11.65 42.72
C GLN A 489 -5.29 -10.96 41.85
N VAL A 490 -5.67 -11.54 40.74
CA VAL A 490 -6.73 -11.03 39.86
C VAL A 490 -8.06 -11.04 40.56
N ALA A 491 -8.41 -12.15 41.26
CA ALA A 491 -9.64 -12.24 42.04
C ALA A 491 -9.72 -11.16 43.15
N ALA A 492 -8.63 -10.93 43.88
CA ALA A 492 -8.56 -9.89 44.91
C ALA A 492 -8.66 -8.49 44.31
N PHE A 493 -7.94 -8.22 43.23
CA PHE A 493 -7.88 -6.90 42.56
C PHE A 493 -9.23 -6.52 41.92
N ARG A 494 -9.96 -7.49 41.37
CA ARG A 494 -11.20 -7.28 40.64
C ARG A 494 -12.46 -7.70 41.41
N LYS A 495 -12.39 -7.80 42.70
CA LYS A 495 -13.48 -8.29 43.56
C LYS A 495 -14.82 -7.55 43.33
N ASP A 496 -14.78 -6.24 43.11
CA ASP A 496 -15.96 -5.41 42.89
C ASP A 496 -16.34 -5.21 41.42
N ARG A 497 -15.61 -5.85 40.50
CA ARG A 497 -15.79 -5.81 39.04
C ARG A 497 -16.28 -7.16 38.55
N VAL A 498 -16.73 -7.22 37.30
CA VAL A 498 -17.06 -8.49 36.62
C VAL A 498 -15.83 -9.03 35.91
N THR A 499 -15.47 -10.29 36.17
CA THR A 499 -14.41 -11.00 35.48
C THR A 499 -14.90 -12.37 35.06
N VAL A 500 -14.99 -12.62 33.75
CA VAL A 500 -15.40 -13.91 33.19
C VAL A 500 -14.14 -14.60 32.62
N VAL A 501 -13.84 -15.79 33.10
CA VAL A 501 -12.65 -16.55 32.69
C VAL A 501 -13.09 -17.86 32.03
N PHE A 502 -12.86 -18.00 30.75
CA PHE A 502 -13.00 -19.28 30.04
C PHE A 502 -11.73 -20.09 30.29
N SER A 503 -11.79 -21.09 31.15
CA SER A 503 -10.63 -21.92 31.47
C SER A 503 -11.02 -23.19 32.21
N GLU A 504 -10.26 -24.27 31.96
CA GLU A 504 -10.32 -25.53 32.69
C GLU A 504 -9.33 -25.60 33.86
N ALA A 505 -8.47 -24.61 34.01
CA ALA A 505 -7.37 -24.63 34.97
C ALA A 505 -7.89 -24.64 36.43
N PRO A 506 -7.37 -25.59 37.28
CA PRO A 506 -7.81 -25.70 38.67
C PRO A 506 -7.61 -24.41 39.51
N ALA A 507 -6.58 -23.64 39.17
CA ALA A 507 -6.26 -22.39 39.88
C ALA A 507 -7.41 -21.35 39.76
N TRP A 508 -7.96 -21.20 38.57
CA TRP A 508 -9.09 -20.29 38.34
C TRP A 508 -10.37 -20.78 39.00
N ARG A 509 -10.64 -22.09 38.96
CA ARG A 509 -11.80 -22.69 39.63
C ARG A 509 -11.73 -22.55 41.15
N ALA A 510 -10.53 -22.57 41.73
CA ALA A 510 -10.33 -22.44 43.18
C ALA A 510 -10.64 -21.03 43.70
N VAL A 511 -10.49 -19.98 42.86
CA VAL A 511 -10.76 -18.58 43.23
C VAL A 511 -12.09 -18.06 42.69
N ALA A 512 -12.85 -18.90 42.00
CA ALA A 512 -14.12 -18.53 41.39
C ALA A 512 -15.19 -18.26 42.44
N ASP A 513 -15.83 -17.09 42.39
CA ASP A 513 -17.04 -16.78 43.12
C ASP A 513 -18.24 -17.55 42.55
N GLN A 514 -18.20 -17.82 41.24
CA GLN A 514 -19.23 -18.62 40.57
C GLN A 514 -18.60 -19.47 39.45
N GLN A 515 -19.11 -20.69 39.26
CA GLN A 515 -18.78 -21.55 38.14
C GLN A 515 -20.02 -21.77 37.30
N LEU A 516 -19.89 -21.55 35.98
CA LEU A 516 -20.99 -21.68 35.03
C LEU A 516 -20.59 -22.61 33.89
N GLU A 517 -21.56 -23.33 33.35
CA GLU A 517 -21.44 -23.99 32.05
C GLU A 517 -21.66 -22.97 30.93
N PRO A 518 -21.05 -23.17 29.74
CA PRO A 518 -21.24 -22.26 28.59
C PRO A 518 -22.73 -22.03 28.26
N ALA A 519 -23.56 -23.06 28.32
CA ALA A 519 -25.00 -22.97 28.06
C ALA A 519 -25.72 -22.06 29.06
N ALA A 520 -25.34 -22.07 30.35
CA ALA A 520 -25.89 -21.22 31.36
C ALA A 520 -25.53 -19.74 31.13
N LEU A 521 -24.27 -19.46 30.76
CA LEU A 521 -23.84 -18.11 30.39
C LEU A 521 -24.57 -17.62 29.13
N ALA A 522 -24.71 -18.49 28.10
CA ALA A 522 -25.47 -18.15 26.88
C ALA A 522 -26.92 -17.78 27.21
N THR A 523 -27.57 -18.48 28.15
CA THR A 523 -28.92 -18.18 28.58
C THR A 523 -29.02 -16.83 29.30
N LEU A 524 -28.05 -16.50 30.16
CA LEU A 524 -27.96 -15.18 30.81
C LEU A 524 -27.84 -14.03 29.80
N LEU A 525 -27.16 -14.26 28.70
CA LEU A 525 -26.96 -13.28 27.60
C LEU A 525 -28.17 -13.20 26.66
N ALA A 526 -28.89 -14.31 26.42
CA ALA A 526 -29.98 -14.43 25.46
C ALA A 526 -31.33 -13.89 25.95
N GLU A 527 -31.56 -13.82 27.27
CA GLU A 527 -32.85 -13.37 27.88
C GLU A 527 -33.12 -11.85 27.76
N VAL A 528 -32.54 -11.18 26.79
CA VAL A 528 -32.89 -9.81 26.41
C VAL A 528 -33.91 -9.89 25.27
N PRO A 529 -35.22 -9.73 25.50
CA PRO A 529 -36.18 -9.66 24.41
C PRO A 529 -35.77 -8.49 23.51
N ALA A 530 -35.65 -8.76 22.22
CA ALA A 530 -35.65 -7.71 21.23
C ALA A 530 -36.85 -6.81 21.53
N GLY A 531 -36.58 -5.51 21.80
CA GLY A 531 -37.62 -4.57 22.12
C GLY A 531 -38.75 -4.70 21.11
N GLU A 532 -39.97 -4.85 21.60
CA GLU A 532 -41.16 -4.73 20.78
C GLU A 532 -41.05 -3.41 19.99
N ASP A 533 -40.87 -3.51 18.68
CA ASP A 533 -41.13 -2.42 17.75
C ASP A 533 -42.52 -1.90 18.10
N ARG A 534 -42.60 -0.72 18.74
CA ARG A 534 -43.81 0.06 18.78
C ARG A 534 -44.15 0.45 17.34
N ALA A 535 -44.85 -0.43 16.66
CA ALA A 535 -45.76 -0.06 15.61
C ALA A 535 -46.92 0.69 16.30
N ASP A 536 -46.83 2.03 16.29
CA ASP A 536 -48.00 2.88 16.43
C ASP A 536 -47.74 4.26 15.85
N GLY A 537 -48.57 4.63 14.85
CA GLY A 537 -48.85 5.97 14.37
C GLY A 537 -48.20 6.37 13.06
#